data_a0836674ddac5e9eb57f973fb11f0245
#
_entry.id   a0836674ddac5e9eb57f973fb11f0245
#
_cell.length_a   1.000
_cell.length_b   1.000
_cell.length_c   1.000
_cell.angle_alpha   90.00
_cell.angle_beta   90.00
_cell.angle_gamma   90.00
#
_symmetry.space_group_name_H-M   'P 1'
#
loop_
_entity.id
_entity.type
_entity.pdbx_description
1 polymer ?
#
loop_
_entity_poly.entity_id
_entity_poly.type
_entity_poly.pdbx_seq_one_letter_code
_entity_poly.pdbx_strand_id
1 'polypeptide(L)'
;MHARRRIVDAILYVNRTGCAWRQLPHDFPPWATVFWYFKRWRQDRVVDGIHDALRDRVRDTAERDPMASAGCIDAQSVKGADTVGAAVRGYDAGKKTNGRKRHIVVDTMGLLLLVVVTSAGLQDRDGARTLLEKVKMAMPSLSLVWADGGYAGKLIEWAETFAHITVEVVRKPLGIKTFQVLPRRWVVERTFAWITKCRRLDHDYERLPQTSEAMIKWAMIALMTRRLAPSPGRKPWQKSQTAA
;
A
#
# COMPACT_ATOMS: atom_id res chain seq x y z
N MET A 1 21.54 6.22 -24.42
CA MET A 1 20.65 5.41 -23.57
C MET A 1 20.87 5.86 -22.13
N HIS A 2 19.81 6.17 -21.37
CA HIS A 2 19.95 6.60 -19.98
C HIS A 2 20.12 5.39 -19.04
N ALA A 3 20.95 5.54 -18.02
CA ALA A 3 21.12 4.50 -16.99
C ALA A 3 19.78 4.25 -16.26
N ARG A 4 19.41 2.98 -16.08
CA ARG A 4 18.14 2.60 -15.40
C ARG A 4 18.00 3.20 -14.01
N ARG A 5 19.12 3.33 -13.28
CA ARG A 5 19.15 3.98 -11.97
C ARG A 5 18.60 5.41 -12.04
N ARG A 6 19.02 6.21 -13.04
CA ARG A 6 18.53 7.58 -13.22
C ARG A 6 17.02 7.64 -13.50
N ILE A 7 16.49 6.63 -14.19
CA ILE A 7 15.03 6.50 -14.40
C ILE A 7 14.31 6.21 -13.09
N VAL A 8 14.84 5.27 -12.28
CA VAL A 8 14.27 4.95 -10.95
C VAL A 8 14.29 6.18 -10.05
N ASP A 9 15.43 6.88 -9.96
CA ASP A 9 15.57 8.09 -9.15
C ASP A 9 14.54 9.16 -9.56
N ALA A 10 14.31 9.34 -10.86
CA ALA A 10 13.33 10.28 -11.39
C ALA A 10 11.89 9.87 -11.03
N ILE A 11 11.53 8.58 -11.12
CA ILE A 11 10.21 8.09 -10.71
C ILE A 11 10.01 8.31 -9.20
N LEU A 12 11.00 8.00 -8.39
CA LEU A 12 10.96 8.22 -6.94
C LEU A 12 10.86 9.71 -6.60
N TYR A 13 11.52 10.58 -7.37
CA TYR A 13 11.39 12.02 -7.23
C TYR A 13 9.95 12.50 -7.49
N VAL A 14 9.33 12.09 -8.61
CA VAL A 14 7.93 12.40 -8.92
C VAL A 14 7.00 11.89 -7.81
N ASN A 15 7.19 10.66 -7.35
CA ASN A 15 6.41 10.08 -6.27
C ASN A 15 6.53 10.89 -4.97
N ARG A 16 7.75 11.25 -4.59
CA ARG A 16 8.03 11.98 -3.34
C ARG A 16 7.54 13.42 -3.36
N THR A 17 7.77 14.15 -4.47
CA THR A 17 7.47 15.59 -4.58
C THR A 17 6.06 15.88 -5.05
N GLY A 18 5.42 14.94 -5.76
CA GLY A 18 4.11 15.12 -6.36
C GLY A 18 4.10 15.99 -7.61
N CYS A 19 5.26 16.37 -8.15
CA CYS A 19 5.32 17.19 -9.36
C CYS A 19 4.66 16.50 -10.56
N ALA A 20 4.15 17.28 -11.51
CA ALA A 20 3.69 16.72 -12.77
C ALA A 20 4.88 16.15 -13.55
N TRP A 21 4.66 15.08 -14.33
CA TRP A 21 5.72 14.45 -15.12
C TRP A 21 6.49 15.46 -16.00
N ARG A 22 5.78 16.42 -16.61
CA ARG A 22 6.37 17.47 -17.46
C ARG A 22 7.22 18.50 -16.70
N GLN A 23 7.09 18.53 -15.37
CA GLN A 23 7.84 19.41 -14.48
C GLN A 23 9.02 18.70 -13.80
N LEU A 24 9.38 17.51 -14.31
CA LEU A 24 10.57 16.82 -13.83
C LEU A 24 11.80 17.68 -14.09
N PRO A 25 12.68 17.92 -13.08
CA PRO A 25 13.89 18.73 -13.25
C PRO A 25 14.82 18.23 -14.36
N HIS A 26 15.51 19.14 -15.01
CA HIS A 26 16.44 18.84 -16.14
C HIS A 26 17.63 17.94 -15.73
N ASP A 27 17.95 17.84 -14.45
CA ASP A 27 18.98 16.94 -13.93
C ASP A 27 18.62 15.46 -14.14
N PHE A 28 17.35 15.16 -14.36
CA PHE A 28 16.87 13.82 -14.69
C PHE A 28 16.79 13.60 -16.20
N PRO A 29 16.66 12.36 -16.67
CA PRO A 29 16.35 12.09 -18.06
C PRO A 29 15.04 12.79 -18.48
N PRO A 30 14.86 13.06 -19.81
CA PRO A 30 13.64 13.70 -20.31
C PRO A 30 12.38 13.04 -19.76
N TRP A 31 11.43 13.83 -19.28
CA TRP A 31 10.21 13.35 -18.63
C TRP A 31 9.45 12.31 -19.46
N ALA A 32 9.42 12.47 -20.79
CA ALA A 32 8.73 11.54 -21.69
C ALA A 32 9.37 10.14 -21.63
N THR A 33 10.71 10.08 -21.58
CA THR A 33 11.47 8.84 -21.42
C THR A 33 11.18 8.20 -20.06
N VAL A 34 11.23 8.97 -18.97
CA VAL A 34 10.93 8.47 -17.61
C VAL A 34 9.51 7.93 -17.53
N PHE A 35 8.54 8.67 -18.06
CA PHE A 35 7.13 8.26 -18.09
C PHE A 35 6.90 7.00 -18.94
N TRP A 36 7.63 6.87 -20.07
CA TRP A 36 7.57 5.66 -20.88
C TRP A 36 8.04 4.43 -20.09
N TYR A 37 9.20 4.53 -19.41
CA TYR A 37 9.68 3.44 -18.54
C TYR A 37 8.71 3.13 -17.40
N PHE A 38 8.16 4.14 -16.74
CA PHE A 38 7.16 3.95 -15.69
C PHE A 38 5.94 3.17 -16.21
N LYS A 39 5.39 3.55 -17.36
CA LYS A 39 4.28 2.82 -18.01
C LYS A 39 4.69 1.39 -18.36
N ARG A 40 5.81 1.22 -19.00
CA ARG A 40 6.31 -0.08 -19.44
C ARG A 40 6.54 -1.01 -18.26
N TRP A 41 7.27 -0.57 -17.25
CA TRP A 41 7.54 -1.38 -16.05
C TRP A 41 6.29 -1.75 -15.27
N ARG A 42 5.27 -0.90 -15.28
CA ARG A 42 3.96 -1.25 -14.73
C ARG A 42 3.28 -2.34 -15.56
N GLN A 43 3.24 -2.20 -16.88
CA GLN A 43 2.59 -3.16 -17.80
C GLN A 43 3.27 -4.53 -17.76
N ASP A 44 4.59 -4.55 -17.75
CA ASP A 44 5.40 -5.75 -17.72
C ASP A 44 5.56 -6.33 -16.29
N ARG A 45 4.86 -5.76 -15.29
CA ARG A 45 4.91 -6.16 -13.87
C ARG A 45 6.31 -6.10 -13.23
N VAL A 46 7.23 -5.37 -13.81
CA VAL A 46 8.59 -5.16 -13.26
C VAL A 46 8.53 -4.49 -11.89
N VAL A 47 7.60 -3.54 -11.71
CA VAL A 47 7.39 -2.86 -10.41
C VAL A 47 6.97 -3.87 -9.34
N ASP A 48 6.12 -4.82 -9.69
CA ASP A 48 5.68 -5.89 -8.78
C ASP A 48 6.88 -6.75 -8.35
N GLY A 49 7.69 -7.20 -9.30
CA GLY A 49 8.87 -8.01 -9.02
C GLY A 49 9.92 -7.28 -8.16
N ILE A 50 10.18 -5.98 -8.41
CA ILE A 50 11.08 -5.18 -7.58
C ILE A 50 10.52 -5.03 -6.17
N HIS A 51 9.23 -4.73 -6.05
CA HIS A 51 8.55 -4.57 -4.77
C HIS A 51 8.65 -5.85 -3.93
N ASP A 52 8.31 -6.99 -4.53
CA ASP A 52 8.27 -8.28 -3.84
C ASP A 52 9.67 -8.72 -3.43
N ALA A 53 10.66 -8.62 -4.31
CA ALA A 53 12.05 -8.93 -3.98
C ALA A 53 12.61 -8.08 -2.82
N LEU A 54 12.26 -6.79 -2.76
CA LEU A 54 12.67 -5.92 -1.65
C LEU A 54 11.92 -6.25 -0.36
N ARG A 55 10.63 -6.57 -0.43
CA ARG A 55 9.84 -7.02 0.71
C ARG A 55 10.46 -8.27 1.33
N ASP A 56 10.74 -9.27 0.50
CA ASP A 56 11.30 -10.54 0.93
C ASP A 56 12.66 -10.34 1.61
N ARG A 57 13.55 -9.50 1.04
CA ARG A 57 14.82 -9.15 1.65
C ARG A 57 14.66 -8.39 2.98
N VAL A 58 13.70 -7.47 3.10
CA VAL A 58 13.46 -6.77 4.38
C VAL A 58 12.95 -7.74 5.43
N ARG A 59 12.12 -8.72 5.05
CA ARG A 59 11.63 -9.75 5.96
C ARG A 59 12.76 -10.67 6.41
N ASP A 60 13.58 -11.13 5.48
CA ASP A 60 14.75 -11.96 5.75
C ASP A 60 15.73 -11.26 6.71
N THR A 61 16.06 -9.99 6.46
CA THR A 61 16.90 -9.18 7.38
C THR A 61 16.31 -9.05 8.79
N ALA A 62 15.00 -9.22 8.94
CA ALA A 62 14.29 -9.21 10.22
C ALA A 62 14.03 -10.63 10.77
N GLU A 63 14.69 -11.65 10.23
CA GLU A 63 14.54 -13.07 10.60
C GLU A 63 13.08 -13.55 10.48
N ARG A 64 12.40 -13.10 9.40
CA ARG A 64 11.02 -13.48 9.07
C ARG A 64 10.99 -14.23 7.77
N ASP A 65 10.14 -15.26 7.71
CA ASP A 65 9.86 -15.96 6.46
C ASP A 65 9.45 -14.96 5.37
N PRO A 66 10.00 -15.02 4.15
CA PRO A 66 9.57 -14.20 3.01
C PRO A 66 8.06 -14.28 2.76
N MET A 67 7.48 -15.46 2.99
CA MET A 67 6.05 -15.71 2.85
C MET A 67 5.31 -15.36 4.15
N ALA A 68 4.55 -14.25 4.14
CA ALA A 68 3.78 -13.83 5.30
C ALA A 68 2.60 -14.76 5.57
N SER A 69 2.45 -15.24 6.80
CA SER A 69 1.31 -16.05 7.26
C SER A 69 0.18 -15.23 7.88
N ALA A 70 0.47 -14.01 8.33
CA ALA A 70 -0.51 -13.12 8.94
C ALA A 70 -0.32 -11.66 8.47
N GLY A 71 -1.43 -10.90 8.44
CA GLY A 71 -1.44 -9.51 8.00
C GLY A 71 -2.57 -8.68 8.58
N CYS A 72 -2.62 -7.41 8.18
CA CYS A 72 -3.70 -6.48 8.51
C CYS A 72 -4.31 -5.94 7.23
N ILE A 73 -5.64 -5.83 7.19
CA ILE A 73 -6.39 -5.24 6.09
C ILE A 73 -7.02 -3.92 6.54
N ASP A 74 -7.02 -2.94 5.65
CA ASP A 74 -7.77 -1.69 5.84
C ASP A 74 -7.95 -0.97 4.50
N ALA A 75 -8.80 0.08 4.50
CA ALA A 75 -9.06 0.91 3.34
C ALA A 75 -8.98 2.40 3.64
N GLN A 76 -8.34 3.15 2.75
CA GLN A 76 -8.20 4.59 2.80
C GLN A 76 -8.89 5.25 1.62
N SER A 77 -9.87 6.12 1.87
CA SER A 77 -10.43 7.00 0.84
C SER A 77 -9.55 8.23 0.66
N VAL A 78 -9.22 8.54 -0.58
CA VAL A 78 -8.42 9.71 -0.95
C VAL A 78 -9.15 10.54 -2.01
N LYS A 79 -9.01 11.86 -1.90
CA LYS A 79 -9.61 12.78 -2.87
C LYS A 79 -9.01 12.54 -4.25
N GLY A 80 -9.86 12.46 -5.27
CA GLY A 80 -9.45 12.39 -6.66
C GLY A 80 -9.21 13.79 -7.22
N ALA A 81 -8.10 13.99 -7.93
CA ALA A 81 -7.88 15.18 -8.73
C ALA A 81 -8.77 15.16 -9.98
N ASP A 82 -8.85 16.28 -10.71
CA ASP A 82 -9.68 16.40 -11.92
C ASP A 82 -9.25 15.44 -13.04
N THR A 83 -8.01 14.97 -12.99
CA THR A 83 -7.48 13.94 -13.90
C THR A 83 -8.11 12.56 -13.70
N VAL A 84 -8.75 12.32 -12.56
CA VAL A 84 -9.47 11.06 -12.26
C VAL A 84 -10.85 11.10 -12.88
N GLY A 85 -11.06 10.30 -13.92
CA GLY A 85 -12.33 10.26 -14.66
C GLY A 85 -13.53 9.82 -13.79
N ALA A 86 -14.73 10.31 -14.12
CA ALA A 86 -15.97 10.02 -13.38
C ALA A 86 -16.27 8.52 -13.28
N ALA A 87 -15.97 7.73 -14.30
CA ALA A 87 -16.22 6.28 -14.32
C ALA A 87 -15.41 5.48 -13.28
N VAL A 88 -14.32 6.04 -12.76
CA VAL A 88 -13.42 5.38 -11.80
C VAL A 88 -13.27 6.16 -10.50
N ARG A 89 -14.12 7.19 -10.31
CA ARG A 89 -14.23 8.03 -9.12
C ARG A 89 -15.59 7.81 -8.47
N GLY A 90 -15.70 7.96 -7.17
CA GLY A 90 -16.96 7.89 -6.45
C GLY A 90 -16.93 8.62 -5.13
N TYR A 91 -18.05 8.67 -4.45
CA TYR A 91 -18.22 9.38 -3.19
C TYR A 91 -18.32 8.41 -2.02
N ASP A 92 -17.41 8.54 -1.07
CA ASP A 92 -17.46 7.86 0.23
C ASP A 92 -18.25 8.75 1.20
N ALA A 93 -19.49 8.38 1.48
CA ALA A 93 -20.38 9.16 2.35
C ALA A 93 -19.90 9.19 3.81
N GLY A 94 -19.27 8.12 4.30
CA GLY A 94 -18.76 8.04 5.66
C GLY A 94 -17.57 8.96 5.91
N LYS A 95 -16.66 9.05 4.93
CA LYS A 95 -15.45 9.89 4.99
C LYS A 95 -15.63 11.24 4.27
N LYS A 96 -16.81 11.50 3.68
CA LYS A 96 -17.14 12.71 2.90
C LYS A 96 -16.09 13.02 1.83
N THR A 97 -15.60 11.99 1.15
CA THR A 97 -14.49 12.08 0.18
C THR A 97 -14.97 11.64 -1.20
N ASN A 98 -14.79 12.53 -2.19
CA ASN A 98 -15.03 12.20 -3.59
C ASN A 98 -13.70 11.84 -4.25
N GLY A 99 -13.51 10.57 -4.60
CA GLY A 99 -12.23 10.12 -5.16
C GLY A 99 -12.14 8.61 -5.30
N ARG A 100 -11.04 8.05 -4.83
CA ARG A 100 -10.74 6.63 -4.87
C ARG A 100 -10.48 6.05 -3.48
N LYS A 101 -10.65 4.75 -3.40
CA LYS A 101 -10.37 3.98 -2.19
C LYS A 101 -9.21 3.01 -2.45
N ARG A 102 -8.25 3.04 -1.56
CA ARG A 102 -7.06 2.18 -1.55
C ARG A 102 -7.29 1.09 -0.53
N HIS A 103 -7.54 -0.13 -0.99
CA HIS A 103 -7.63 -1.31 -0.11
C HIS A 103 -6.26 -1.96 -0.07
N ILE A 104 -5.71 -2.17 1.12
CA ILE A 104 -4.38 -2.77 1.29
C ILE A 104 -4.41 -3.94 2.27
N VAL A 105 -3.59 -4.94 1.99
CA VAL A 105 -3.14 -5.92 2.98
C VAL A 105 -1.66 -5.69 3.21
N VAL A 106 -1.28 -5.61 4.47
CA VAL A 106 0.12 -5.49 4.91
C VAL A 106 0.47 -6.63 5.85
N ASP A 107 1.74 -7.00 5.90
CA ASP A 107 2.22 -7.95 6.89
C ASP A 107 2.33 -7.33 8.29
N THR A 108 2.77 -8.10 9.28
CA THR A 108 2.94 -7.65 10.67
C THR A 108 4.06 -6.60 10.84
N MET A 109 4.89 -6.37 9.82
CA MET A 109 5.90 -5.31 9.77
C MET A 109 5.41 -4.04 9.09
N GLY A 110 4.19 -4.06 8.52
CA GLY A 110 3.61 -3.00 7.71
C GLY A 110 4.14 -2.96 6.27
N LEU A 111 4.73 -4.05 5.80
CA LEU A 111 5.11 -4.16 4.41
C LEU A 111 3.90 -4.53 3.56
N LEU A 112 3.72 -3.85 2.46
CA LEU A 112 2.59 -4.07 1.56
C LEU A 112 2.67 -5.47 0.96
N LEU A 113 1.61 -6.27 1.12
CA LEU A 113 1.44 -7.54 0.44
C LEU A 113 0.68 -7.35 -0.87
N LEU A 114 -0.42 -6.59 -0.81
CA LEU A 114 -1.21 -6.26 -1.99
C LEU A 114 -1.95 -4.93 -1.81
N VAL A 115 -2.22 -4.27 -2.93
CA VAL A 115 -3.09 -3.09 -3.02
C VAL A 115 -4.06 -3.24 -4.18
N VAL A 116 -5.31 -2.83 -3.95
CA VAL A 116 -6.35 -2.67 -4.98
C VAL A 116 -6.93 -1.27 -4.84
N VAL A 117 -7.02 -0.55 -5.95
CA VAL A 117 -7.61 0.79 -5.99
C VAL A 117 -8.95 0.73 -6.70
N THR A 118 -9.99 1.25 -6.03
CA THR A 118 -11.36 1.28 -6.53
C THR A 118 -11.94 2.69 -6.50
N SER A 119 -13.16 2.85 -7.00
CA SER A 119 -14.00 4.02 -6.71
C SER A 119 -14.23 4.14 -5.19
N ALA A 120 -14.19 5.34 -4.62
CA ALA A 120 -14.44 5.55 -3.20
C ALA A 120 -15.88 5.19 -2.77
N GLY A 121 -16.82 5.12 -3.71
CA GLY A 121 -18.20 4.69 -3.44
C GLY A 121 -18.35 3.19 -3.18
N LEU A 122 -17.33 2.37 -3.49
CA LEU A 122 -17.35 0.94 -3.17
C LEU A 122 -17.21 0.73 -1.66
N GLN A 123 -17.99 -0.17 -1.09
CA GLN A 123 -17.89 -0.49 0.34
C GLN A 123 -16.59 -1.24 0.63
N ASP A 124 -16.04 -1.04 1.85
CA ASP A 124 -14.77 -1.65 2.26
C ASP A 124 -14.82 -3.19 2.18
N ARG A 125 -15.96 -3.79 2.54
CA ARG A 125 -16.20 -5.24 2.46
C ARG A 125 -16.17 -5.79 1.04
N ASP A 126 -16.69 -5.05 0.07
CA ASP A 126 -16.73 -5.49 -1.34
C ASP A 126 -15.33 -5.39 -1.97
N GLY A 127 -14.60 -4.31 -1.67
CA GLY A 127 -13.20 -4.18 -2.06
C GLY A 127 -12.30 -5.22 -1.41
N ALA A 128 -12.61 -5.62 -0.18
CA ALA A 128 -11.88 -6.65 0.54
C ALA A 128 -11.96 -8.03 -0.12
N ARG A 129 -13.10 -8.41 -0.69
CA ARG A 129 -13.21 -9.70 -1.41
C ARG A 129 -12.18 -9.80 -2.52
N THR A 130 -12.18 -8.84 -3.42
CA THR A 130 -11.20 -8.79 -4.53
C THR A 130 -9.76 -8.76 -4.02
N LEU A 131 -9.51 -8.04 -2.92
CA LEU A 131 -8.19 -7.93 -2.33
C LEU A 131 -7.74 -9.27 -1.73
N LEU A 132 -8.60 -9.95 -0.97
CA LEU A 132 -8.29 -11.24 -0.32
C LEU A 132 -8.09 -12.37 -1.33
N GLU A 133 -8.90 -12.43 -2.41
CA GLU A 133 -8.67 -13.37 -3.51
C GLU A 133 -7.28 -13.19 -4.13
N LYS A 134 -6.97 -11.96 -4.50
CA LYS A 134 -5.69 -11.65 -5.16
C LYS A 134 -4.50 -11.85 -4.23
N VAL A 135 -4.62 -11.49 -2.94
CA VAL A 135 -3.51 -11.68 -2.00
C VAL A 135 -3.28 -13.15 -1.69
N LYS A 136 -4.32 -13.97 -1.65
CA LYS A 136 -4.17 -15.43 -1.48
C LYS A 136 -3.43 -16.07 -2.63
N MET A 137 -3.68 -15.62 -3.86
CA MET A 137 -2.93 -16.07 -5.04
C MET A 137 -1.45 -15.63 -5.00
N ALA A 138 -1.16 -14.42 -4.54
CA ALA A 138 0.19 -13.88 -4.45
C ALA A 138 0.96 -14.38 -3.21
N MET A 139 0.26 -14.72 -2.15
CA MET A 139 0.79 -15.10 -0.83
C MET A 139 -0.01 -16.31 -0.28
N PRO A 140 0.20 -17.53 -0.81
CA PRO A 140 -0.57 -18.72 -0.41
C PRO A 140 -0.48 -19.05 1.08
N SER A 141 0.60 -18.69 1.75
CA SER A 141 0.82 -18.88 3.19
C SER A 141 -0.04 -17.99 4.08
N LEU A 142 -0.64 -16.90 3.53
CA LEU A 142 -1.48 -15.99 4.31
C LEU A 142 -2.75 -16.72 4.78
N SER A 143 -2.88 -16.92 6.09
CA SER A 143 -3.99 -17.63 6.71
C SER A 143 -4.78 -16.78 7.71
N LEU A 144 -4.22 -15.67 8.19
CA LEU A 144 -4.85 -14.79 9.18
C LEU A 144 -4.73 -13.33 8.77
N VAL A 145 -5.85 -12.60 8.87
CA VAL A 145 -5.88 -11.15 8.62
C VAL A 145 -6.68 -10.45 9.71
N TRP A 146 -6.07 -9.43 10.35
CA TRP A 146 -6.76 -8.55 11.29
C TRP A 146 -7.42 -7.41 10.54
N ALA A 147 -8.70 -7.15 10.89
CA ALA A 147 -9.54 -6.13 10.28
C ALA A 147 -10.25 -5.27 11.32
N ASP A 148 -10.83 -4.15 10.91
CA ASP A 148 -11.72 -3.38 11.79
C ASP A 148 -13.17 -3.89 11.76
N GLY A 149 -14.04 -3.25 12.58
CA GLY A 149 -15.45 -3.60 12.66
C GLY A 149 -16.23 -3.45 11.36
N GLY A 150 -15.75 -2.62 10.42
CA GLY A 150 -16.36 -2.43 9.10
C GLY A 150 -16.31 -3.67 8.22
N TYR A 151 -15.41 -4.60 8.51
CA TYR A 151 -15.26 -5.87 7.77
C TYR A 151 -16.06 -7.03 8.36
N ALA A 152 -16.80 -6.81 9.47
CA ALA A 152 -17.62 -7.84 10.10
C ALA A 152 -18.77 -8.31 9.21
N GLY A 153 -19.31 -9.51 9.51
CA GLY A 153 -20.47 -10.10 8.81
C GLY A 153 -20.05 -11.07 7.71
N LYS A 154 -20.82 -11.12 6.62
CA LYS A 154 -20.70 -12.13 5.55
C LYS A 154 -19.30 -12.24 4.91
N LEU A 155 -18.45 -11.21 5.07
CA LEU A 155 -17.07 -11.27 4.55
C LEU A 155 -16.24 -12.31 5.28
N ILE A 156 -16.45 -12.50 6.59
CA ILE A 156 -15.67 -13.45 7.43
C ILE A 156 -15.91 -14.87 6.93
N GLU A 157 -17.15 -15.29 6.83
CA GLU A 157 -17.53 -16.64 6.34
C GLU A 157 -17.05 -16.86 4.90
N TRP A 158 -17.20 -15.84 4.06
CA TRP A 158 -16.74 -15.89 2.67
C TRP A 158 -15.21 -16.04 2.59
N ALA A 159 -14.45 -15.27 3.39
CA ALA A 159 -12.98 -15.31 3.39
C ALA A 159 -12.46 -16.66 3.86
N GLU A 160 -13.08 -17.25 4.87
CA GLU A 160 -12.74 -18.57 5.36
C GLU A 160 -13.03 -19.66 4.33
N THR A 161 -14.23 -19.62 3.72
CA THR A 161 -14.68 -20.65 2.78
C THR A 161 -13.94 -20.60 1.45
N PHE A 162 -13.76 -19.42 0.85
CA PHE A 162 -13.27 -19.27 -0.51
C PHE A 162 -11.80 -18.83 -0.60
N ALA A 163 -11.34 -17.99 0.32
CA ALA A 163 -9.95 -17.53 0.34
C ALA A 163 -9.07 -18.34 1.30
N HIS A 164 -9.66 -19.19 2.16
CA HIS A 164 -8.95 -19.89 3.23
C HIS A 164 -8.12 -18.94 4.10
N ILE A 165 -8.72 -17.81 4.46
CA ILE A 165 -8.14 -16.78 5.32
C ILE A 165 -9.12 -16.51 6.46
N THR A 166 -8.67 -16.69 7.69
CA THR A 166 -9.41 -16.26 8.89
C THR A 166 -9.32 -14.74 9.00
N VAL A 167 -10.47 -14.07 9.06
CA VAL A 167 -10.56 -12.63 9.32
C VAL A 167 -10.94 -12.40 10.77
N GLU A 168 -9.99 -11.92 11.56
CA GLU A 168 -10.19 -11.57 12.97
C GLU A 168 -10.51 -10.08 13.11
N VAL A 169 -11.72 -9.77 13.59
CA VAL A 169 -12.16 -8.37 13.78
C VAL A 169 -11.66 -7.86 15.14
N VAL A 170 -10.72 -6.92 15.10
CA VAL A 170 -10.21 -6.26 16.30
C VAL A 170 -11.13 -5.11 16.67
N ARG A 171 -11.87 -5.26 17.76
CA ARG A 171 -12.81 -4.26 18.26
C ARG A 171 -12.15 -3.38 19.33
N LYS A 172 -12.56 -2.11 19.38
CA LYS A 172 -12.20 -1.21 20.47
C LYS A 172 -12.88 -1.71 21.76
N PRO A 173 -12.17 -1.76 22.91
CA PRO A 173 -12.81 -2.11 24.18
C PRO A 173 -13.98 -1.19 24.49
N LEU A 174 -15.06 -1.77 25.07
CA LEU A 174 -16.24 -1.01 25.47
C LEU A 174 -15.88 0.05 26.52
N GLY A 175 -16.47 1.23 26.41
CA GLY A 175 -16.31 2.32 27.42
C GLY A 175 -15.12 3.25 27.17
N ILE A 176 -14.21 2.97 26.25
CA ILE A 176 -13.06 3.86 25.96
C ILE A 176 -13.43 4.88 24.88
N LYS A 177 -13.62 6.15 25.27
CA LYS A 177 -13.91 7.28 24.37
C LYS A 177 -12.65 7.93 23.77
N THR A 178 -11.49 7.75 24.41
CA THR A 178 -10.21 8.33 23.96
C THR A 178 -9.56 7.51 22.84
N PHE A 179 -8.61 8.13 22.13
CA PHE A 179 -7.79 7.43 21.14
C PHE A 179 -6.95 6.34 21.84
N GLN A 180 -7.07 5.11 21.37
CA GLN A 180 -6.25 4.00 21.82
C GLN A 180 -5.64 3.28 20.62
N VAL A 181 -4.34 3.03 20.70
CA VAL A 181 -3.63 2.22 19.72
C VAL A 181 -4.10 0.77 19.89
N LEU A 182 -4.87 0.28 18.93
CA LEU A 182 -5.32 -1.11 18.95
C LEU A 182 -4.17 -2.02 18.53
N PRO A 183 -3.85 -3.05 19.35
CA PRO A 183 -2.83 -4.02 18.99
C PRO A 183 -3.07 -4.57 17.59
N ARG A 184 -1.99 -4.76 16.82
CA ARG A 184 -1.99 -5.30 15.46
C ARG A 184 -2.55 -4.33 14.39
N ARG A 185 -3.71 -3.68 14.59
CA ARG A 185 -4.31 -2.76 13.61
C ARG A 185 -3.49 -1.50 13.31
N TRP A 186 -2.83 -0.93 14.30
CA TRP A 186 -1.99 0.26 14.10
C TRP A 186 -0.94 0.09 12.99
N VAL A 187 -0.60 -1.16 12.64
CA VAL A 187 0.40 -1.47 11.61
C VAL A 187 -0.06 -1.00 10.23
N VAL A 188 -1.31 -1.26 9.86
CA VAL A 188 -1.85 -0.82 8.57
C VAL A 188 -2.06 0.70 8.53
N GLU A 189 -2.50 1.31 9.64
CA GLU A 189 -2.62 2.76 9.78
C GLU A 189 -1.25 3.45 9.60
N ARG A 190 -0.20 2.90 10.20
CA ARG A 190 1.19 3.35 10.01
C ARG A 190 1.62 3.24 8.55
N THR A 191 1.21 2.19 7.85
CA THR A 191 1.55 2.03 6.43
C THR A 191 0.88 3.10 5.58
N PHE A 192 -0.39 3.42 5.82
CA PHE A 192 -1.02 4.57 5.17
C PHE A 192 -0.28 5.87 5.46
N ALA A 193 0.16 6.10 6.70
CA ALA A 193 0.95 7.27 7.03
C ALA A 193 2.29 7.31 6.28
N TRP A 194 2.94 6.17 6.00
CA TRP A 194 4.13 6.15 5.14
C TRP A 194 3.82 6.46 3.68
N ILE A 195 2.72 5.95 3.16
CA ILE A 195 2.26 6.19 1.79
C ILE A 195 1.97 7.68 1.60
N THR A 196 1.24 8.31 2.50
CA THR A 196 0.86 9.73 2.41
C THR A 196 2.02 10.71 2.61
N LYS A 197 3.17 10.27 3.14
CA LYS A 197 4.41 11.06 3.10
C LYS A 197 4.93 11.34 1.70
N CYS A 198 4.46 10.60 0.71
CA CYS A 198 4.72 10.87 -0.71
C CYS A 198 3.63 11.80 -1.24
N ARG A 199 3.97 13.05 -1.58
CA ARG A 199 3.01 14.08 -2.01
C ARG A 199 2.17 13.64 -3.22
N ARG A 200 2.71 12.79 -4.10
CA ARG A 200 1.96 12.21 -5.21
C ARG A 200 0.79 11.34 -4.76
N LEU A 201 0.82 10.87 -3.51
CA LEU A 201 -0.17 9.96 -2.93
C LEU A 201 -1.06 10.63 -1.86
N ASP A 202 -0.91 11.92 -1.62
CA ASP A 202 -1.82 12.68 -0.78
C ASP A 202 -3.23 12.77 -1.39
N HIS A 203 -3.28 12.96 -2.70
CA HIS A 203 -4.46 12.81 -3.54
C HIS A 203 -4.24 11.71 -4.57
N ASP A 204 -5.29 11.28 -5.27
CA ASP A 204 -5.13 10.43 -6.46
C ASP A 204 -5.15 11.31 -7.72
N TYR A 205 -4.04 11.33 -8.45
CA TYR A 205 -3.86 12.07 -9.70
C TYR A 205 -3.91 11.16 -10.93
N GLU A 206 -3.99 9.86 -10.74
CA GLU A 206 -3.76 8.90 -11.80
C GLU A 206 -5.07 8.60 -12.56
N ARG A 207 -5.00 8.60 -13.91
CA ARG A 207 -6.18 8.29 -14.72
C ARG A 207 -6.69 6.87 -14.50
N LEU A 208 -5.79 5.91 -14.33
CA LEU A 208 -6.11 4.48 -14.17
C LEU A 208 -5.84 4.03 -12.74
N PRO A 209 -6.72 3.19 -12.13
CA PRO A 209 -6.49 2.59 -10.83
C PRO A 209 -5.14 1.87 -10.72
N GLN A 210 -4.77 1.08 -11.74
CA GLN A 210 -3.50 0.35 -11.79
C GLN A 210 -2.27 1.27 -11.78
N THR A 211 -2.42 2.51 -12.24
CA THR A 211 -1.33 3.50 -12.17
C THR A 211 -1.17 4.02 -10.75
N SER A 212 -2.28 4.22 -10.02
CA SER A 212 -2.28 4.56 -8.60
C SER A 212 -1.66 3.42 -7.76
N GLU A 213 -2.02 2.17 -8.04
CA GLU A 213 -1.42 0.99 -7.39
C GLU A 213 0.10 0.94 -7.60
N ALA A 214 0.57 1.21 -8.82
CA ALA A 214 2.01 1.25 -9.12
C ALA A 214 2.72 2.38 -8.36
N MET A 215 2.11 3.57 -8.24
CA MET A 215 2.66 4.66 -7.44
C MET A 215 2.77 4.31 -5.96
N ILE A 216 1.79 3.60 -5.40
CA ILE A 216 1.84 3.10 -4.03
C ILE A 216 3.00 2.11 -3.85
N LYS A 217 3.20 1.19 -4.80
CA LYS A 217 4.34 0.26 -4.78
C LYS A 217 5.67 0.99 -4.86
N TRP A 218 5.80 2.04 -5.67
CA TRP A 218 7.01 2.88 -5.71
C TRP A 218 7.30 3.57 -4.37
N ALA A 219 6.27 4.03 -3.65
CA ALA A 219 6.45 4.57 -2.30
C ALA A 219 6.99 3.51 -1.32
N MET A 220 6.46 2.28 -1.41
CA MET A 220 6.93 1.16 -0.59
C MET A 220 8.34 0.68 -0.99
N ILE A 221 8.67 0.68 -2.28
CA ILE A 221 10.05 0.43 -2.78
C ILE A 221 11.02 1.41 -2.14
N ALA A 222 10.70 2.72 -2.16
CA ALA A 222 11.54 3.73 -1.53
C ALA A 222 11.68 3.54 -0.01
N LEU A 223 10.62 3.08 0.68
CA LEU A 223 10.67 2.75 2.09
C LEU A 223 11.60 1.55 2.37
N MET A 224 11.43 0.47 1.62
CA MET A 224 12.17 -0.77 1.78
C MET A 224 13.65 -0.60 1.44
N THR A 225 13.96 0.14 0.38
CA THR A 225 15.34 0.49 0.01
C THR A 225 16.05 1.22 1.15
N ARG A 226 15.37 2.18 1.82
CA ARG A 226 15.94 2.88 2.98
C ARG A 226 16.12 1.99 4.21
N ARG A 227 15.29 0.94 4.37
CA ARG A 227 15.46 -0.03 5.47
C ARG A 227 16.65 -0.94 5.24
N LEU A 228 16.89 -1.35 3.99
CA LEU A 228 17.98 -2.23 3.61
C LEU A 228 19.34 -1.50 3.53
N ALA A 229 19.33 -0.20 3.24
CA ALA A 229 20.53 0.63 3.18
C ALA A 229 20.37 1.83 4.13
N PRO A 230 20.51 1.62 5.45
CA PRO A 230 20.40 2.71 6.42
C PRO A 230 21.52 3.71 6.19
N SER A 231 21.18 5.02 6.30
CA SER A 231 22.17 6.10 6.23
C SER A 231 23.21 5.94 7.33
N PRO A 232 24.49 6.27 7.09
CA PRO A 232 25.51 6.30 8.12
C PRO A 232 25.03 7.10 9.35
N GLY A 233 25.16 6.52 10.54
CA GLY A 233 24.73 7.13 11.81
C GLY A 233 23.29 6.82 12.24
N ARG A 234 22.48 6.17 11.44
CA ARG A 234 21.17 5.68 11.89
C ARG A 234 21.35 4.36 12.64
N LYS A 235 21.09 4.34 13.95
CA LYS A 235 21.07 3.09 14.72
C LYS A 235 20.08 2.11 14.04
N PRO A 236 20.44 0.81 13.91
CA PRO A 236 19.50 -0.22 13.48
C PRO A 236 18.24 -0.13 14.35
N TRP A 237 17.08 -0.37 13.75
CA TRP A 237 15.84 -0.43 14.50
C TRP A 237 15.92 -1.58 15.49
N GLN A 238 16.15 -1.26 16.77
CA GLN A 238 16.05 -2.23 17.85
C GLN A 238 14.58 -2.41 18.20
N LYS A 239 14.11 -3.67 18.27
CA LYS A 239 12.81 -4.00 18.90
C LYS A 239 12.81 -3.31 20.27
N SER A 240 11.87 -2.40 20.50
CA SER A 240 11.51 -2.04 21.87
C SER A 240 11.06 -3.32 22.56
N GLN A 241 11.86 -3.83 23.47
CA GLN A 241 11.43 -4.78 24.46
C GLN A 241 10.47 -4.03 25.38
N THR A 242 9.20 -4.05 25.06
CA THR A 242 8.12 -3.63 25.96
C THR A 242 7.11 -4.75 25.89
N ALA A 243 7.32 -5.61 26.76
CA ALA A 243 6.65 -6.00 28.00
C ALA A 243 5.46 -6.90 27.74
N ALA A 244 5.63 -8.01 28.38
CA ALA A 244 4.66 -9.06 28.68
C ALA A 244 3.31 -8.52 29.15
#